data_425b6058a03081616c31c80b386413cd
#
_entry.id   425b6058a03081616c31c80b386413cd
#
_cell.length_a   1.000
_cell.length_b   1.000
_cell.length_c   1.000
_cell.angle_alpha   90.00
_cell.angle_beta   90.00
_cell.angle_gamma   90.00
#
_symmetry.space_group_name_H-M   'P 1'
#
loop_
_entity.id
_entity.type
_entity.pdbx_description
1 polymer ?
#
loop_
_entity_poly.entity_id
_entity_poly.type
_entity_poly.pdbx_seq_one_letter_code
_entity_poly.pdbx_strand_id
1 'polypeptide(L)'
;TEALKEEIQTAFSRLLEEKGYRPRHCQKTMIAEIARTLGNVPGDNSICVVEAGTGTGKTIAYAMASIPIAKQLKKKIVIATATVALQEQIVYQDLPDIRRHSGLEFSFALAKGRRRYLCLSRLDLALQGSNQVNQAFSFFEQADGDSDQVDAVIFDSMLAALGKGEWDGERDSWPEETNHPTWAK
;
A
#
# COMPACT_ATOMS: atom_id res chain seq x y z
N THR A 1 23.45 -17.62 -3.14
CA THR A 1 23.56 -19.07 -3.33
C THR A 1 23.05 -19.44 -4.72
N GLU A 2 23.53 -20.53 -5.31
CA GLU A 2 23.12 -20.96 -6.66
C GLU A 2 21.61 -21.22 -6.73
N ALA A 3 21.04 -21.85 -5.71
CA ALA A 3 19.60 -22.10 -5.61
C ALA A 3 18.74 -20.82 -5.68
N LEU A 4 19.18 -19.72 -5.07
CA LEU A 4 18.48 -18.44 -5.16
C LEU A 4 18.53 -17.87 -6.58
N LYS A 5 19.66 -18.01 -7.25
CA LYS A 5 19.81 -17.58 -8.64
C LYS A 5 18.88 -18.38 -9.58
N GLU A 6 18.82 -19.68 -9.39
CA GLU A 6 17.90 -20.55 -10.14
C GLU A 6 16.42 -20.18 -9.90
N GLU A 7 16.04 -19.92 -8.63
CA GLU A 7 14.66 -19.48 -8.30
C GLU A 7 14.31 -18.18 -9.02
N ILE A 8 15.20 -17.17 -8.96
CA ILE A 8 15.00 -15.88 -9.64
C ILE A 8 14.90 -16.08 -11.17
N GLN A 9 15.80 -16.86 -11.75
CA GLN A 9 15.81 -17.10 -13.20
C GLN A 9 14.57 -17.85 -13.67
N THR A 10 14.15 -18.87 -12.94
CA THR A 10 12.96 -19.65 -13.23
C THR A 10 11.70 -18.80 -13.14
N ALA A 11 11.54 -18.03 -12.08
CA ALA A 11 10.40 -17.15 -11.87
C ALA A 11 10.32 -16.06 -12.96
N PHE A 12 11.46 -15.47 -13.33
CA PHE A 12 11.51 -14.45 -14.38
C PHE A 12 11.21 -15.04 -15.76
N SER A 13 11.76 -16.20 -16.11
CA SER A 13 11.49 -16.88 -17.38
C SER A 13 10.02 -17.24 -17.49
N ARG A 14 9.44 -17.81 -16.44
CA ARG A 14 8.01 -18.15 -16.40
C ARG A 14 7.13 -16.93 -16.62
N LEU A 15 7.39 -15.81 -15.91
CA LEU A 15 6.65 -14.56 -16.11
C LEU A 15 6.71 -14.09 -17.56
N LEU A 16 7.88 -14.14 -18.20
CA LEU A 16 8.05 -13.71 -19.58
C LEU A 16 7.27 -14.60 -20.55
N GLU A 17 7.34 -15.92 -20.37
CA GLU A 17 6.63 -16.90 -21.19
C GLU A 17 5.12 -16.74 -21.10
N GLU A 18 4.57 -16.70 -19.87
CA GLU A 18 3.13 -16.58 -19.66
C GLU A 18 2.55 -15.24 -20.15
N LYS A 19 3.35 -14.17 -20.12
CA LYS A 19 2.95 -12.84 -20.61
C LYS A 19 3.29 -12.60 -22.08
N GLY A 20 4.00 -13.51 -22.74
CA GLY A 20 4.50 -13.30 -24.11
C GLY A 20 5.51 -12.15 -24.21
N TYR A 21 6.22 -11.83 -23.14
CA TYR A 21 7.17 -10.73 -23.11
C TYR A 21 8.54 -11.16 -23.62
N ARG A 22 9.19 -10.27 -24.34
CA ARG A 22 10.58 -10.48 -24.74
C ARG A 22 11.52 -10.05 -23.61
N PRO A 23 12.52 -10.88 -23.27
CA PRO A 23 13.50 -10.52 -22.24
C PRO A 23 14.32 -9.30 -22.69
N ARG A 24 14.41 -8.29 -21.81
CA ARG A 24 15.22 -7.10 -22.07
C ARG A 24 16.55 -7.22 -21.32
N HIS A 25 17.64 -6.89 -21.97
CA HIS A 25 18.97 -6.94 -21.38
C HIS A 25 19.06 -6.11 -20.09
N CYS A 26 18.52 -4.89 -20.11
CA CYS A 26 18.51 -3.99 -18.94
C CYS A 26 17.79 -4.58 -17.73
N GLN A 27 16.68 -5.32 -17.92
CA GLN A 27 15.99 -6.02 -16.84
C GLN A 27 16.86 -7.12 -16.23
N LYS A 28 17.48 -7.94 -17.09
CA LYS A 28 18.37 -9.02 -16.62
C LYS A 28 19.56 -8.49 -15.84
N THR A 29 20.17 -7.40 -16.33
CA THR A 29 21.27 -6.72 -15.64
C THR A 29 20.82 -6.17 -14.29
N MET A 30 19.68 -5.49 -14.24
CA MET A 30 19.12 -4.96 -12.99
C MET A 30 18.83 -6.07 -11.97
N ILE A 31 18.18 -7.16 -12.40
CA ILE A 31 17.91 -8.33 -11.54
C ILE A 31 19.21 -8.89 -10.98
N ALA A 32 20.22 -9.08 -11.83
CA ALA A 32 21.50 -9.64 -11.44
C ALA A 32 22.24 -8.74 -10.42
N GLU A 33 22.27 -7.43 -10.65
CA GLU A 33 22.91 -6.47 -9.74
C GLU A 33 22.21 -6.39 -8.39
N ILE A 34 20.89 -6.36 -8.37
CA ILE A 34 20.11 -6.40 -7.12
C ILE A 34 20.37 -7.71 -6.37
N ALA A 35 20.30 -8.84 -7.08
CA ALA A 35 20.54 -10.16 -6.49
C ALA A 35 21.96 -10.29 -5.93
N ARG A 36 22.96 -9.79 -6.63
CA ARG A 36 24.35 -9.77 -6.20
C ARG A 36 24.55 -8.90 -4.95
N THR A 37 23.93 -7.73 -4.93
CA THR A 37 24.09 -6.75 -3.84
C THR A 37 23.34 -7.17 -2.59
N LEU A 38 22.09 -7.60 -2.72
CA LEU A 38 21.22 -7.89 -1.58
C LEU A 38 21.24 -9.35 -1.14
N GLY A 39 21.66 -10.27 -2.02
CA GLY A 39 21.68 -11.71 -1.75
C GLY A 39 22.89 -12.21 -0.95
N ASN A 40 23.91 -11.41 -0.80
CA ASN A 40 25.22 -11.88 -0.29
C ASN A 40 25.46 -11.64 1.20
N VAL A 41 24.60 -10.96 1.96
CA VAL A 41 25.07 -10.52 3.28
C VAL A 41 24.07 -10.56 4.42
N PRO A 42 24.30 -11.37 5.45
CA PRO A 42 23.80 -11.12 6.79
C PRO A 42 24.69 -10.04 7.46
N GLY A 43 24.22 -8.81 7.54
CA GLY A 43 24.80 -7.82 8.44
C GLY A 43 25.41 -6.55 7.84
N ASP A 44 25.69 -6.50 6.55
CA ASP A 44 26.19 -5.27 5.91
C ASP A 44 25.07 -4.43 5.32
N ASN A 45 25.16 -3.10 5.46
CA ASN A 45 24.28 -2.13 4.83
C ASN A 45 24.58 -2.08 3.31
N SER A 46 24.06 -3.07 2.58
CA SER A 46 24.24 -3.12 1.13
C SER A 46 23.27 -2.17 0.44
N ILE A 47 23.81 -1.27 -0.36
CA ILE A 47 23.02 -0.30 -1.16
C ILE A 47 23.24 -0.61 -2.64
N CYS A 48 22.14 -0.79 -3.38
CA CYS A 48 22.15 -0.93 -4.84
C CYS A 48 21.47 0.29 -5.45
N VAL A 49 22.21 1.08 -6.22
CA VAL A 49 21.66 2.23 -6.95
C VAL A 49 21.58 1.88 -8.42
N VAL A 50 20.38 2.00 -8.98
CA VAL A 50 20.13 1.66 -10.40
C VAL A 50 19.41 2.81 -11.06
N GLU A 51 19.97 3.31 -12.16
CA GLU A 51 19.31 4.21 -13.07
C GLU A 51 18.78 3.45 -14.28
N ALA A 52 17.50 3.63 -14.57
CA ALA A 52 16.87 3.03 -15.74
C ALA A 52 15.72 3.93 -16.23
N GLY A 53 15.63 4.10 -17.55
CA GLY A 53 14.61 4.92 -18.20
C GLY A 53 13.18 4.46 -17.92
N THR A 54 12.20 5.30 -18.27
CA THR A 54 10.77 4.92 -18.18
C THR A 54 10.45 3.75 -19.13
N GLY A 55 9.49 2.91 -18.75
CA GLY A 55 9.07 1.77 -19.60
C GLY A 55 10.06 0.60 -19.68
N THR A 56 11.19 0.63 -18.96
CA THR A 56 12.16 -0.48 -18.91
C THR A 56 11.68 -1.69 -18.12
N GLY A 57 10.58 -1.57 -17.36
CA GLY A 57 10.06 -2.63 -16.50
C GLY A 57 10.81 -2.76 -15.18
N LYS A 58 11.20 -1.62 -14.60
CA LYS A 58 11.90 -1.55 -13.30
C LYS A 58 11.18 -2.31 -12.19
N THR A 59 9.85 -2.15 -12.09
CA THR A 59 9.03 -2.81 -11.07
C THR A 59 9.18 -4.33 -11.12
N ILE A 60 9.07 -4.90 -12.30
CA ILE A 60 9.28 -6.34 -12.50
C ILE A 60 10.70 -6.72 -12.08
N ALA A 61 11.70 -5.97 -12.51
CA ALA A 61 13.10 -6.32 -12.26
C ALA A 61 13.42 -6.33 -10.76
N TYR A 62 13.08 -5.27 -10.02
CA TYR A 62 13.38 -5.25 -8.57
C TYR A 62 12.51 -6.24 -7.79
N ALA A 63 11.25 -6.45 -8.17
CA ALA A 63 10.40 -7.41 -7.49
C ALA A 63 10.88 -8.85 -7.71
N MET A 64 11.24 -9.22 -8.96
CA MET A 64 11.77 -10.54 -9.27
C MET A 64 13.06 -10.88 -8.53
N ALA A 65 13.92 -9.90 -8.28
CA ALA A 65 15.13 -10.10 -7.48
C ALA A 65 14.84 -10.12 -5.98
N SER A 66 14.06 -9.16 -5.47
CA SER A 66 13.90 -8.93 -4.04
C SER A 66 12.98 -9.93 -3.35
N ILE A 67 11.92 -10.43 -4.01
CA ILE A 67 10.96 -11.35 -3.39
C ILE A 67 11.62 -12.67 -2.98
N PRO A 68 12.35 -13.38 -3.83
CA PRO A 68 13.05 -14.60 -3.43
C PRO A 68 14.10 -14.36 -2.35
N ILE A 69 14.84 -13.23 -2.43
CA ILE A 69 15.84 -12.86 -1.42
C ILE A 69 15.17 -12.66 -0.05
N ALA A 70 14.07 -11.89 0.00
CA ALA A 70 13.36 -11.63 1.25
C ALA A 70 12.78 -12.92 1.85
N LYS A 71 12.25 -13.81 1.02
CA LYS A 71 11.78 -15.13 1.43
C LYS A 71 12.90 -15.97 2.06
N GLN A 72 14.05 -16.04 1.41
CA GLN A 72 15.21 -16.76 1.92
C GLN A 72 15.74 -16.18 3.24
N LEU A 73 15.80 -14.85 3.34
CA LEU A 73 16.26 -14.14 4.53
C LEU A 73 15.19 -13.99 5.62
N LYS A 74 13.95 -14.45 5.38
CA LYS A 74 12.79 -14.26 6.26
C LYS A 74 12.56 -12.80 6.62
N LYS A 75 12.74 -11.89 5.65
CA LYS A 75 12.57 -10.45 5.80
C LYS A 75 11.35 -9.96 5.03
N LYS A 76 10.87 -8.77 5.40
CA LYS A 76 9.85 -8.04 4.65
C LYS A 76 10.50 -7.07 3.68
N ILE A 77 9.84 -6.84 2.54
CA ILE A 77 10.22 -5.80 1.57
C ILE A 77 9.32 -4.60 1.80
N VAL A 78 9.90 -3.42 1.84
CA VAL A 78 9.16 -2.16 1.81
C VAL A 78 9.49 -1.48 0.48
N ILE A 79 8.45 -1.25 -0.34
CA ILE A 79 8.57 -0.52 -1.60
C ILE A 79 8.02 0.88 -1.36
N ALA A 80 8.89 1.88 -1.37
CA ALA A 80 8.52 3.28 -1.25
C ALA A 80 8.46 3.93 -2.64
N THR A 81 7.38 4.66 -2.90
CA THR A 81 7.15 5.37 -4.16
C THR A 81 6.90 6.86 -3.93
N ALA A 82 7.20 7.69 -4.92
CA ALA A 82 7.01 9.13 -4.81
C ALA A 82 5.55 9.57 -4.97
N THR A 83 4.70 8.78 -5.62
CA THR A 83 3.31 9.16 -5.95
C THR A 83 2.31 8.06 -5.59
N VAL A 84 1.08 8.48 -5.27
CA VAL A 84 -0.03 7.56 -5.01
C VAL A 84 -0.35 6.72 -6.25
N ALA A 85 -0.33 7.31 -7.44
CA ALA A 85 -0.58 6.58 -8.68
C ALA A 85 0.40 5.40 -8.89
N LEU A 86 1.68 5.59 -8.56
CA LEU A 86 2.67 4.50 -8.61
C LEU A 86 2.42 3.44 -7.54
N GLN A 87 1.98 3.84 -6.33
CA GLN A 87 1.59 2.87 -5.29
C GLN A 87 0.44 1.99 -5.77
N GLU A 88 -0.59 2.60 -6.33
CA GLU A 88 -1.76 1.91 -6.86
C GLU A 88 -1.41 0.99 -8.01
N GLN A 89 -0.60 1.46 -8.96
CA GLN A 89 -0.12 0.61 -10.06
C GLN A 89 0.61 -0.63 -9.54
N ILE A 90 1.53 -0.47 -8.59
CA ILE A 90 2.28 -1.60 -8.03
C ILE A 90 1.36 -2.59 -7.32
N VAL A 91 0.43 -2.10 -6.49
CA VAL A 91 -0.42 -2.96 -5.66
C VAL A 91 -1.55 -3.60 -6.45
N TYR A 92 -2.18 -2.86 -7.36
CA TYR A 92 -3.37 -3.37 -8.06
C TYR A 92 -3.06 -3.99 -9.43
N GLN A 93 -1.86 -3.76 -9.97
CA GLN A 93 -1.48 -4.28 -11.28
C GLN A 93 -0.20 -5.13 -11.23
N ASP A 94 0.93 -4.54 -10.84
CA ASP A 94 2.24 -5.19 -11.00
C ASP A 94 2.42 -6.40 -10.06
N LEU A 95 2.15 -6.27 -8.76
CA LEU A 95 2.33 -7.36 -7.79
C LEU A 95 1.33 -8.52 -7.99
N PRO A 96 0.02 -8.28 -8.23
CA PRO A 96 -0.90 -9.35 -8.61
C PRO A 96 -0.48 -10.10 -9.86
N ASP A 97 0.00 -9.38 -10.86
CA ASP A 97 0.45 -9.94 -12.12
C ASP A 97 1.70 -10.82 -11.94
N ILE A 98 2.69 -10.32 -11.20
CA ILE A 98 3.88 -11.08 -10.82
C ILE A 98 3.49 -12.35 -10.05
N ARG A 99 2.64 -12.24 -9.03
CA ARG A 99 2.22 -13.40 -8.23
C ARG A 99 1.52 -14.46 -9.05
N ARG A 100 0.68 -14.04 -10.03
CA ARG A 100 -0.08 -14.95 -10.91
C ARG A 100 0.82 -15.68 -11.90
N HIS A 101 1.79 -14.99 -12.48
CA HIS A 101 2.54 -15.49 -13.64
C HIS A 101 3.98 -15.91 -13.37
N SER A 102 4.57 -15.56 -12.21
CA SER A 102 5.96 -15.94 -11.92
C SER A 102 6.11 -17.27 -11.18
N GLY A 103 5.04 -17.75 -10.55
CA GLY A 103 5.10 -18.89 -9.63
C GLY A 103 5.65 -18.55 -8.25
N LEU A 104 5.94 -17.27 -7.97
CA LEU A 104 6.34 -16.82 -6.64
C LEU A 104 5.14 -16.68 -5.71
N GLU A 105 5.24 -17.25 -4.54
CA GLU A 105 4.24 -17.09 -3.47
C GLU A 105 4.67 -16.01 -2.48
N PHE A 106 3.89 -14.95 -2.38
CA PHE A 106 4.10 -13.84 -1.45
C PHE A 106 2.77 -13.13 -1.17
N SER A 107 2.71 -12.44 -0.05
CA SER A 107 1.63 -11.51 0.31
C SER A 107 2.12 -10.08 0.25
N PHE A 108 1.21 -9.16 -0.02
CA PHE A 108 1.51 -7.74 -0.03
C PHE A 108 0.32 -6.95 0.49
N ALA A 109 0.59 -5.76 1.02
CA ALA A 109 -0.41 -4.81 1.47
C ALA A 109 0.04 -3.39 1.13
N LEU A 110 -0.94 -2.52 0.91
CA LEU A 110 -0.70 -1.09 0.72
C LEU A 110 -0.65 -0.39 2.08
N ALA A 111 0.34 0.50 2.25
CA ALA A 111 0.39 1.41 3.37
C ALA A 111 0.54 2.84 2.84
N LYS A 112 -0.49 3.64 2.97
CA LYS A 112 -0.48 5.06 2.61
C LYS A 112 0.00 5.92 3.80
N GLY A 113 0.24 7.19 3.57
CA GLY A 113 0.58 8.12 4.64
C GLY A 113 -0.54 8.23 5.68
N ARG A 114 -0.19 8.42 6.97
CA ARG A 114 -1.14 8.43 8.10
C ARG A 114 -2.35 9.35 7.90
N ARG A 115 -2.19 10.46 7.17
CA ARG A 115 -3.29 11.40 6.87
C ARG A 115 -4.35 10.85 5.91
N ARG A 116 -4.09 9.68 5.32
CA ARG A 116 -5.05 8.99 4.45
C ARG A 116 -5.93 8.00 5.19
N TYR A 117 -5.74 7.86 6.50
CA TYR A 117 -6.53 6.97 7.33
C TYR A 117 -7.29 7.75 8.39
N LEU A 118 -8.49 7.27 8.72
CA LEU A 118 -9.29 7.76 9.82
C LEU A 118 -8.52 7.61 11.13
N CYS A 119 -8.50 8.67 11.93
CA CYS A 119 -7.91 8.63 13.27
C CYS A 119 -8.99 8.24 14.28
N LEU A 120 -8.96 7.01 14.76
CA LEU A 120 -9.96 6.50 15.72
C LEU A 120 -10.04 7.35 17.01
N SER A 121 -8.92 7.84 17.52
CA SER A 121 -8.91 8.71 18.71
C SER A 121 -9.62 10.04 18.47
N ARG A 122 -9.47 10.62 17.27
CA ARG A 122 -10.19 11.85 16.91
C ARG A 122 -11.66 11.61 16.66
N LEU A 123 -11.99 10.49 16.03
CA LEU A 123 -13.37 10.06 15.82
C LEU A 123 -14.09 9.90 17.17
N ASP A 124 -13.48 9.20 18.12
CA ASP A 124 -14.03 9.01 19.46
C ASP A 124 -14.25 10.33 20.20
N LEU A 125 -13.28 11.24 20.13
CA LEU A 125 -13.43 12.59 20.71
C LEU A 125 -14.55 13.40 20.04
N ALA A 126 -14.70 13.31 18.73
CA ALA A 126 -15.77 14.01 18.02
C ALA A 126 -17.16 13.48 18.41
N LEU A 127 -17.32 12.17 18.53
CA LEU A 127 -18.56 11.53 18.98
C LEU A 127 -18.89 11.85 20.44
N GLN A 128 -17.89 11.87 21.34
CA GLN A 128 -18.09 12.25 22.72
C GLN A 128 -18.45 13.74 22.86
N GLY A 129 -17.82 14.61 22.07
CA GLY A 129 -18.12 16.03 22.01
C GLY A 129 -19.53 16.31 21.54
N SER A 130 -20.00 15.64 20.48
CA SER A 130 -21.37 15.78 19.97
C SER A 130 -22.42 15.30 20.98
N ASN A 131 -22.17 14.23 21.72
CA ASN A 131 -23.06 13.74 22.76
C ASN A 131 -23.17 14.72 23.97
N GLN A 132 -22.08 15.37 24.37
CA GLN A 132 -22.09 16.36 25.44
C GLN A 132 -22.74 17.65 25.00
N VAL A 133 -22.51 18.10 23.79
CA VAL A 133 -23.13 19.29 23.21
C VAL A 133 -24.63 19.08 23.06
N ASN A 134 -25.09 17.94 22.54
CA ASN A 134 -26.51 17.63 22.42
C ASN A 134 -27.24 17.58 23.78
N GLN A 135 -26.58 17.16 24.86
CA GLN A 135 -27.15 17.23 26.22
C GLN A 135 -27.19 18.65 26.78
N ALA A 136 -26.22 19.49 26.45
CA ALA A 136 -26.21 20.89 26.92
C ALA A 136 -27.14 21.79 26.09
N PHE A 137 -27.24 21.57 24.79
CA PHE A 137 -28.10 22.36 23.88
C PHE A 137 -29.58 22.00 23.94
N SER A 138 -29.96 20.82 24.43
CA SER A 138 -31.37 20.50 24.68
C SER A 138 -32.04 21.46 25.70
N PHE A 139 -31.26 22.28 26.38
CA PHE A 139 -31.74 23.34 27.28
C PHE A 139 -31.88 24.72 26.64
N PHE A 140 -31.30 24.94 25.44
CA PHE A 140 -31.33 26.25 24.76
C PHE A 140 -31.68 26.02 23.29
N GLU A 141 -32.95 26.16 22.96
CA GLU A 141 -33.40 26.14 21.52
C GLU A 141 -32.77 27.32 20.76
N GLN A 142 -32.27 27.00 19.54
CA GLN A 142 -31.75 27.90 18.50
C GLN A 142 -30.26 28.22 18.54
N ALA A 143 -29.47 27.38 17.89
CA ALA A 143 -28.23 27.79 17.24
C ALA A 143 -28.04 26.94 15.97
N ASP A 144 -27.47 27.55 14.93
CA ASP A 144 -27.24 27.01 13.58
C ASP A 144 -26.53 25.63 13.59
N GLY A 145 -27.31 24.56 13.80
CA GLY A 145 -26.82 23.22 14.12
C GLY A 145 -26.76 22.24 12.95
N ASP A 146 -26.85 22.71 11.69
CA ASP A 146 -26.98 21.79 10.56
C ASP A 146 -25.66 21.07 10.21
N SER A 147 -24.51 21.70 10.38
CA SER A 147 -23.21 21.11 10.03
C SER A 147 -22.71 20.07 11.04
N ASP A 148 -22.93 20.28 12.32
CA ASP A 148 -22.40 19.38 13.36
C ASP A 148 -23.25 18.09 13.47
N GLN A 149 -24.55 18.15 13.15
CA GLN A 149 -25.40 16.96 13.08
C GLN A 149 -25.06 16.08 11.85
N VAL A 150 -24.76 16.68 10.70
CA VAL A 150 -24.33 15.95 9.51
C VAL A 150 -23.01 15.24 9.74
N ASP A 151 -22.06 15.91 10.36
CA ASP A 151 -20.76 15.31 10.71
C ASP A 151 -20.92 14.13 11.69
N ALA A 152 -21.80 14.22 12.68
CA ALA A 152 -22.04 13.13 13.63
C ALA A 152 -22.62 11.88 12.95
N VAL A 153 -23.56 12.04 12.02
CA VAL A 153 -24.15 10.92 11.24
C VAL A 153 -23.08 10.25 10.38
N ILE A 154 -22.21 11.04 9.74
CA ILE A 154 -21.11 10.51 8.93
C ILE A 154 -20.13 9.73 9.82
N PHE A 155 -19.77 10.24 10.98
CA PHE A 155 -18.86 9.58 11.91
C PHE A 155 -19.42 8.27 12.47
N ASP A 156 -20.72 8.22 12.78
CA ASP A 156 -21.38 6.98 13.19
C ASP A 156 -21.39 5.93 12.06
N SER A 157 -21.64 6.35 10.83
CA SER A 157 -21.60 5.45 9.67
C SER A 157 -20.20 4.91 9.39
N MET A 158 -19.16 5.75 9.56
CA MET A 158 -17.75 5.33 9.47
C MET A 158 -17.39 4.30 10.54
N LEU A 159 -17.82 4.53 11.77
CA LEU A 159 -17.57 3.60 12.88
C LEU A 159 -18.29 2.27 12.66
N ALA A 160 -19.52 2.30 12.19
CA ALA A 160 -20.29 1.11 11.87
C ALA A 160 -19.64 0.30 10.74
N ALA A 161 -19.19 0.95 9.66
CA ALA A 161 -18.51 0.29 8.56
C ALA A 161 -17.17 -0.35 8.97
N LEU A 162 -16.39 0.34 9.82
CA LEU A 162 -15.17 -0.22 10.42
C LEU A 162 -15.47 -1.46 11.29
N GLY A 163 -16.49 -1.38 12.14
CA GLY A 163 -16.87 -2.46 13.04
C GLY A 163 -17.35 -3.72 12.31
N LYS A 164 -17.97 -3.55 11.14
CA LYS A 164 -18.40 -4.65 10.27
C LYS A 164 -17.30 -5.17 9.34
N GLY A 165 -16.15 -4.49 9.26
CA GLY A 165 -15.09 -4.80 8.30
C GLY A 165 -15.44 -4.49 6.84
N GLU A 166 -16.44 -3.65 6.60
CA GLU A 166 -16.87 -3.19 5.28
C GLU A 166 -15.97 -2.09 4.73
N TRP A 167 -15.19 -1.46 5.59
CA TRP A 167 -14.24 -0.41 5.29
C TRP A 167 -12.98 -0.55 6.16
N ASP A 168 -11.82 -0.21 5.61
CA ASP A 168 -10.52 -0.33 6.28
C ASP A 168 -10.03 0.97 6.94
N GLY A 169 -10.86 2.02 6.89
CA GLY A 169 -10.51 3.33 7.43
C GLY A 169 -9.72 4.21 6.46
N GLU A 170 -9.51 3.77 5.21
CA GLU A 170 -8.83 4.57 4.22
C GLU A 170 -9.77 5.63 3.63
N ARG A 171 -9.32 6.89 3.62
CA ARG A 171 -10.08 8.04 3.13
C ARG A 171 -10.56 7.87 1.68
N ASP A 172 -9.69 7.39 0.79
CA ASP A 172 -9.96 7.34 -0.64
C ASP A 172 -10.95 6.21 -1.01
N SER A 173 -11.17 5.25 -0.10
CA SER A 173 -12.13 4.14 -0.26
C SER A 173 -13.48 4.40 0.39
N TRP A 174 -13.66 5.55 1.08
CA TRP A 174 -14.96 5.93 1.62
C TRP A 174 -15.93 6.31 0.50
N PRO A 175 -17.15 5.72 0.44
CA PRO A 175 -18.06 5.87 -0.70
C PRO A 175 -18.73 7.23 -0.80
N GLU A 176 -18.77 8.01 0.28
CA GLU A 176 -19.41 9.31 0.30
C GLU A 176 -18.39 10.44 0.14
N GLU A 177 -18.74 11.50 -0.60
CA GLU A 177 -17.94 12.71 -0.67
C GLU A 177 -17.98 13.42 0.70
N THR A 178 -16.90 13.25 1.46
CA THR A 178 -16.70 14.00 2.70
C THR A 178 -15.98 15.31 2.41
N ASN A 179 -16.56 16.41 2.85
CA ASN A 179 -15.95 17.73 2.72
C ASN A 179 -14.59 17.75 3.44
N HIS A 180 -13.63 18.48 2.87
CA HIS A 180 -12.30 18.62 3.46
C HIS A 180 -12.31 18.99 4.97
N PRO A 181 -13.22 19.83 5.49
CA PRO A 181 -13.33 20.14 6.92
C PRO A 181 -13.63 18.94 7.80
N THR A 182 -14.48 18.00 7.37
CA THR A 182 -14.83 16.78 8.12
C THR A 182 -13.59 15.89 8.35
N TRP A 183 -12.69 15.81 7.37
CA TRP A 183 -11.44 15.07 7.51
C TRP A 183 -10.32 15.82 8.25
N ALA A 184 -10.46 17.11 8.44
CA ALA A 184 -9.50 17.94 9.14
C ALA A 184 -9.73 17.96 10.67
N LYS A 185 -10.95 17.66 11.10
CA LYS A 185 -11.32 17.53 12.52
C LYS A 185 -10.81 16.22 13.09
#